data_4b8a086e614d42b7949911461838b33f
#
_entry.id   4b8a086e614d42b7949911461838b33f
#
_cell.length_a   1.000
_cell.length_b   1.000
_cell.length_c   1.000
_cell.angle_alpha   90.00
_cell.angle_beta   90.00
_cell.angle_gamma   90.00
#
_symmetry.space_group_name_H-M   'P 1'
#
loop_
_entity.id
_entity.type
_entity.pdbx_description
1 polymer ?
#
loop_
_entity_poly.entity_id
_entity_poly.type
_entity_poly.pdbx_seq_one_letter_code
_entity_poly.pdbx_strand_id
1 'polypeptide(L)'
;MIQKLNKRNLLIVFLAVFALIQLKVIDKSPIEINPESDFLMIDQAPKEVAELMQASCYDCHSNLTTYPWYSNIAPVSWWLQGHIDNGRGKLNFSVWDNYSLEERDTLKVLSASLIEKKWMPILTYKIIHKESRLNDEQRALLIDWLKK
;
A
#
# COMPACT_ATOMS: atom_id res chain seq x y z
N MET A 1 -38.90 14.64 23.56
CA MET A 1 -38.33 14.02 24.79
C MET A 1 -37.28 13.00 24.33
N ILE A 2 -36.01 13.37 24.33
CA ILE A 2 -34.92 12.44 23.94
C ILE A 2 -34.63 11.57 25.16
N GLN A 3 -35.06 10.30 25.14
CA GLN A 3 -34.72 9.35 26.19
C GLN A 3 -33.21 9.21 26.26
N LYS A 4 -32.58 9.50 27.41
CA LYS A 4 -31.18 9.24 27.67
C LYS A 4 -30.93 7.75 27.47
N LEU A 5 -30.24 7.37 26.40
CA LEU A 5 -29.80 5.98 26.18
C LEU A 5 -28.95 5.52 27.39
N ASN A 6 -29.36 4.42 28.02
CA ASN A 6 -28.56 3.77 29.05
C ASN A 6 -27.27 3.27 28.44
N LYS A 7 -26.13 3.33 29.17
CA LYS A 7 -24.80 2.85 28.73
C LYS A 7 -24.85 1.44 28.14
N ARG A 8 -25.68 0.55 28.71
CA ARG A 8 -25.89 -0.80 28.17
C ARG A 8 -26.50 -0.79 26.76
N ASN A 9 -27.51 0.03 26.53
CA ASN A 9 -28.17 0.12 25.23
C ASN A 9 -27.23 0.74 24.18
N LEU A 10 -26.42 1.72 24.59
CA LEU A 10 -25.39 2.31 23.71
C LEU A 10 -24.34 1.26 23.28
N LEU A 11 -23.91 0.43 24.23
CA LEU A 11 -22.98 -0.66 23.92
C LEU A 11 -23.60 -1.69 22.97
N ILE A 12 -24.85 -2.06 23.20
CA ILE A 12 -25.57 -3.01 22.32
C ILE A 12 -25.68 -2.44 20.90
N VAL A 13 -26.06 -1.18 20.77
CA VAL A 13 -26.13 -0.52 19.45
C VAL A 13 -24.76 -0.48 18.77
N PHE A 14 -23.71 -0.13 19.51
CA PHE A 14 -22.35 -0.12 18.99
C PHE A 14 -21.93 -1.51 18.47
N LEU A 15 -22.16 -2.56 19.26
CA LEU A 15 -21.83 -3.92 18.86
C LEU A 15 -22.67 -4.40 17.66
N ALA A 16 -23.96 -4.03 17.63
CA ALA A 16 -24.81 -4.35 16.49
C ALA A 16 -24.32 -3.65 15.19
N VAL A 17 -24.01 -2.35 15.28
CA VAL A 17 -23.46 -1.60 14.14
C VAL A 17 -22.11 -2.18 13.73
N PHE A 18 -21.22 -2.48 14.70
CA PHE A 18 -19.93 -3.10 14.41
C PHE A 18 -20.08 -4.47 13.71
N ALA A 19 -21.04 -5.29 14.16
CA ALA A 19 -21.32 -6.56 13.49
C ALA A 19 -21.86 -6.37 12.06
N LEU A 20 -22.76 -5.42 11.87
CA LEU A 20 -23.37 -5.13 10.57
C LEU A 20 -22.33 -4.64 9.55
N ILE A 21 -21.38 -3.80 9.94
CA ILE A 21 -20.36 -3.30 9.03
C ILE A 21 -19.38 -4.40 8.55
N GLN A 22 -19.28 -5.54 9.28
CA GLN A 22 -18.46 -6.67 8.84
C GLN A 22 -19.04 -7.39 7.59
N LEU A 23 -20.31 -7.16 7.26
CA LEU A 23 -20.94 -7.76 6.06
C LEU A 23 -20.38 -7.16 4.76
N LYS A 24 -19.81 -5.95 4.81
CA LYS A 24 -19.14 -5.33 3.65
C LYS A 24 -17.66 -5.70 3.66
N VAL A 25 -17.30 -6.78 3.00
CA VAL A 25 -15.92 -7.22 2.81
C VAL A 25 -15.25 -6.50 1.63
N ILE A 26 -13.93 -6.37 1.68
CA ILE A 26 -13.13 -5.87 0.56
C ILE A 26 -12.83 -6.99 -0.43
N ASP A 27 -12.65 -6.62 -1.71
CA ASP A 27 -12.22 -7.57 -2.73
C ASP A 27 -10.72 -7.83 -2.61
N LYS A 28 -10.36 -9.09 -2.48
CA LYS A 28 -8.97 -9.58 -2.41
C LYS A 28 -8.67 -10.59 -3.51
N SER A 29 -9.50 -10.60 -4.55
CA SER A 29 -9.32 -11.51 -5.68
C SER A 29 -7.92 -11.30 -6.28
N PRO A 30 -7.19 -12.38 -6.57
CA PRO A 30 -5.91 -12.28 -7.24
C PRO A 30 -6.07 -11.58 -8.59
N ILE A 31 -5.21 -10.59 -8.83
CA ILE A 31 -5.12 -9.93 -10.14
C ILE A 31 -4.07 -10.69 -10.94
N GLU A 32 -4.38 -11.02 -12.18
CA GLU A 32 -3.41 -11.64 -13.08
C GLU A 32 -2.20 -10.73 -13.26
N ILE A 33 -1.01 -11.32 -13.16
CA ILE A 33 0.26 -10.61 -13.28
C ILE A 33 1.08 -11.22 -14.42
N ASN A 34 1.71 -10.35 -15.20
CA ASN A 34 2.79 -10.73 -16.10
C ASN A 34 4.12 -10.33 -15.46
N PRO A 35 4.96 -11.27 -15.02
CA PRO A 35 6.24 -10.93 -14.39
C PRO A 35 7.16 -10.12 -15.31
N GLU A 36 7.06 -10.26 -16.64
CA GLU A 36 7.87 -9.51 -17.60
C GLU A 36 7.47 -8.03 -17.68
N SER A 37 6.24 -7.70 -17.25
CA SER A 37 5.73 -6.33 -17.17
C SER A 37 6.06 -5.62 -15.86
N ASP A 38 6.74 -6.32 -14.92
CA ASP A 38 7.05 -5.77 -13.61
C ASP A 38 8.22 -4.78 -13.65
N PHE A 39 8.09 -3.71 -12.87
CA PHE A 39 9.10 -2.64 -12.76
C PHE A 39 10.50 -3.14 -12.44
N LEU A 40 10.63 -4.03 -11.45
CA LEU A 40 11.93 -4.53 -11.01
C LEU A 40 12.59 -5.41 -12.07
N MET A 41 11.80 -6.07 -12.91
CA MET A 41 12.30 -6.87 -14.03
C MET A 41 12.73 -5.99 -15.20
N ILE A 42 11.90 -5.04 -15.60
CA ILE A 42 12.18 -4.14 -16.74
C ILE A 42 13.39 -3.25 -16.47
N ASP A 43 13.46 -2.65 -15.27
CA ASP A 43 14.57 -1.76 -14.88
C ASP A 43 15.76 -2.53 -14.27
N GLN A 44 15.75 -3.87 -14.31
CA GLN A 44 16.84 -4.75 -13.88
C GLN A 44 17.35 -4.43 -12.46
N ALA A 45 16.42 -4.34 -11.51
CA ALA A 45 16.73 -3.96 -10.14
C ALA A 45 17.74 -4.92 -9.48
N PRO A 46 18.82 -4.41 -8.85
CA PRO A 46 19.67 -5.23 -8.01
C PRO A 46 18.84 -5.90 -6.89
N LYS A 47 19.26 -7.10 -6.48
CA LYS A 47 18.52 -7.90 -5.48
C LYS A 47 18.18 -7.11 -4.22
N GLU A 48 19.12 -6.35 -3.68
CA GLU A 48 18.90 -5.55 -2.48
C GLU A 48 17.81 -4.47 -2.68
N VAL A 49 17.81 -3.79 -3.82
CA VAL A 49 16.78 -2.82 -4.20
C VAL A 49 15.43 -3.51 -4.34
N ALA A 50 15.39 -4.66 -5.01
CA ALA A 50 14.16 -5.42 -5.20
C ALA A 50 13.54 -5.83 -3.85
N GLU A 51 14.32 -6.35 -2.92
CA GLU A 51 13.87 -6.72 -1.58
C GLU A 51 13.30 -5.53 -0.80
N LEU A 52 13.98 -4.37 -0.85
CA LEU A 52 13.50 -3.14 -0.22
C LEU A 52 12.20 -2.62 -0.84
N MET A 53 12.11 -2.60 -2.16
CA MET A 53 10.90 -2.17 -2.87
C MET A 53 9.72 -3.09 -2.57
N GLN A 54 9.92 -4.41 -2.59
CA GLN A 54 8.88 -5.38 -2.27
C GLN A 54 8.37 -5.21 -0.84
N ALA A 55 9.26 -5.08 0.14
CA ALA A 55 8.88 -4.91 1.55
C ALA A 55 8.21 -3.56 1.86
N SER A 56 8.50 -2.52 1.08
CA SER A 56 8.13 -1.14 1.45
C SER A 56 7.05 -0.52 0.55
N CYS A 57 6.89 -1.01 -0.68
CA CYS A 57 6.09 -0.33 -1.70
C CYS A 57 5.04 -1.23 -2.36
N TYR A 58 5.37 -2.52 -2.59
CA TYR A 58 4.58 -3.40 -3.45
C TYR A 58 3.18 -3.70 -2.94
N ASP A 59 2.95 -3.75 -1.63
CA ASP A 59 1.62 -4.00 -1.08
C ASP A 59 0.58 -2.98 -1.55
N CYS A 60 0.99 -1.71 -1.74
CA CYS A 60 0.09 -0.65 -2.20
C CYS A 60 0.27 -0.30 -3.68
N HIS A 61 1.45 -0.55 -4.25
CA HIS A 61 1.81 -0.09 -5.59
C HIS A 61 2.04 -1.24 -6.59
N SER A 62 1.49 -2.42 -6.32
CA SER A 62 1.52 -3.55 -7.26
C SER A 62 0.24 -4.39 -7.18
N ASN A 63 0.10 -5.34 -8.11
CA ASN A 63 -0.95 -6.34 -8.06
C ASN A 63 -0.62 -7.51 -7.10
N LEU A 64 0.53 -7.45 -6.39
CA LEU A 64 1.07 -8.47 -5.51
C LEU A 64 0.84 -8.15 -4.02
N THR A 65 -0.27 -7.52 -3.66
CA THR A 65 -0.58 -7.18 -2.27
C THR A 65 -0.65 -8.40 -1.36
N THR A 66 0.12 -8.39 -0.29
CA THR A 66 0.00 -9.36 0.82
C THR A 66 -0.97 -8.81 1.85
N TYR A 67 -2.19 -9.33 1.85
CA TYR A 67 -3.24 -8.85 2.76
C TYR A 67 -2.99 -9.29 4.21
N PRO A 68 -2.78 -8.37 5.16
CA PRO A 68 -2.59 -8.73 6.57
C PRO A 68 -3.90 -9.15 7.24
N TRP A 69 -3.81 -9.73 8.43
CA TRP A 69 -4.97 -10.23 9.17
C TRP A 69 -6.06 -9.17 9.41
N TYR A 70 -5.67 -7.91 9.66
CA TYR A 70 -6.62 -6.81 9.89
C TYR A 70 -7.37 -6.36 8.64
N SER A 71 -6.97 -6.82 7.47
CA SER A 71 -7.72 -6.64 6.22
C SER A 71 -9.08 -7.36 6.20
N ASN A 72 -9.39 -8.14 7.25
CA ASN A 72 -10.67 -8.81 7.43
C ASN A 72 -11.60 -8.06 8.40
N ILE A 73 -11.18 -6.92 8.96
CA ILE A 73 -11.91 -6.21 10.01
C ILE A 73 -12.31 -4.81 9.54
N ALA A 74 -13.60 -4.60 9.31
CA ALA A 74 -14.13 -3.26 9.03
C ALA A 74 -14.15 -2.40 10.32
N PRO A 75 -13.89 -1.08 10.22
CA PRO A 75 -13.70 -0.29 9.01
C PRO A 75 -12.24 -0.23 8.52
N VAL A 76 -11.28 -0.89 9.23
CA VAL A 76 -9.84 -0.86 8.89
C VAL A 76 -9.59 -1.44 7.50
N SER A 77 -10.32 -2.52 7.15
CA SER A 77 -10.23 -3.13 5.81
C SER A 77 -10.59 -2.15 4.69
N TRP A 78 -11.59 -1.32 4.87
CA TRP A 78 -12.01 -0.33 3.87
C TRP A 78 -10.98 0.78 3.71
N TRP A 79 -10.40 1.22 4.83
CA TRP A 79 -9.32 2.20 4.81
C TRP A 79 -8.08 1.64 4.10
N LEU A 80 -7.72 0.38 4.38
CA LEU A 80 -6.62 -0.33 3.71
C LEU A 80 -6.87 -0.42 2.19
N GLN A 81 -8.07 -0.89 1.79
CA GLN A 81 -8.42 -0.98 0.37
C GLN A 81 -8.32 0.36 -0.33
N GLY A 82 -8.82 1.43 0.31
CA GLY A 82 -8.69 2.78 -0.26
C GLY A 82 -7.24 3.23 -0.47
N HIS A 83 -6.29 2.80 0.38
CA HIS A 83 -4.87 3.08 0.19
C HIS A 83 -4.27 2.28 -0.96
N ILE A 84 -4.62 1.00 -1.08
CA ILE A 84 -4.19 0.13 -2.18
C ILE A 84 -4.71 0.66 -3.52
N ASP A 85 -5.99 0.98 -3.60
CA ASP A 85 -6.62 1.48 -4.83
C ASP A 85 -6.00 2.82 -5.26
N ASN A 86 -5.78 3.74 -4.31
CA ASN A 86 -5.11 5.00 -4.57
C ASN A 86 -3.63 4.81 -4.96
N GLY A 87 -2.94 3.88 -4.33
CA GLY A 87 -1.56 3.54 -4.66
C GLY A 87 -1.44 3.06 -6.09
N ARG A 88 -2.19 2.01 -6.45
CA ARG A 88 -2.24 1.43 -7.81
C ARG A 88 -2.71 2.43 -8.85
N GLY A 89 -3.69 3.27 -8.53
CA GLY A 89 -4.22 4.28 -9.45
C GLY A 89 -3.22 5.38 -9.79
N LYS A 90 -2.21 5.62 -8.94
CA LYS A 90 -1.17 6.61 -9.20
C LYS A 90 0.10 6.00 -9.78
N LEU A 91 0.44 4.80 -9.36
CA LEU A 91 1.63 4.07 -9.72
C LEU A 91 1.40 2.58 -9.45
N ASN A 92 1.49 1.75 -10.50
CA ASN A 92 1.39 0.29 -10.39
C ASN A 92 2.60 -0.37 -11.02
N PHE A 93 3.47 -0.94 -10.19
CA PHE A 93 4.69 -1.61 -10.62
C PHE A 93 4.45 -2.87 -11.45
N SER A 94 3.30 -3.54 -11.28
CA SER A 94 2.99 -4.78 -12.00
C SER A 94 2.58 -4.59 -13.46
N VAL A 95 2.41 -3.36 -13.90
CA VAL A 95 2.02 -2.99 -15.28
C VAL A 95 2.94 -1.89 -15.81
N TRP A 96 4.24 -2.00 -15.50
CA TRP A 96 5.22 -0.97 -15.79
C TRP A 96 5.41 -0.73 -17.29
N ASP A 97 5.21 -1.75 -18.10
CA ASP A 97 5.22 -1.68 -19.56
C ASP A 97 4.08 -0.85 -20.17
N ASN A 98 3.00 -0.60 -19.44
CA ASN A 98 1.91 0.28 -19.87
C ASN A 98 2.27 1.77 -19.81
N TYR A 99 3.33 2.14 -19.09
CA TYR A 99 3.82 3.52 -19.03
C TYR A 99 4.79 3.80 -20.16
N SER A 100 4.66 4.96 -20.82
CA SER A 100 5.66 5.48 -21.74
C SER A 100 6.99 5.74 -21.04
N LEU A 101 8.09 5.85 -21.78
CA LEU A 101 9.40 6.15 -21.19
C LEU A 101 9.41 7.45 -20.38
N GLU A 102 8.74 8.50 -20.88
CA GLU A 102 8.62 9.79 -20.18
C GLU A 102 7.83 9.68 -18.87
N GLU A 103 6.75 8.90 -18.87
CA GLU A 103 5.98 8.62 -17.66
C GLU A 103 6.80 7.81 -16.65
N ARG A 104 7.54 6.78 -17.08
CA ARG A 104 8.43 5.99 -16.20
C ARG A 104 9.46 6.87 -15.53
N ASP A 105 10.14 7.73 -16.26
CA ASP A 105 11.13 8.66 -15.72
C ASP A 105 10.49 9.62 -14.70
N THR A 106 9.33 10.17 -15.03
CA THR A 106 8.57 11.04 -14.13
C THR A 106 8.18 10.30 -12.84
N LEU A 107 7.68 9.08 -12.94
CA LEU A 107 7.26 8.26 -11.79
C LEU A 107 8.45 7.86 -10.92
N LYS A 108 9.61 7.56 -11.51
CA LYS A 108 10.86 7.27 -10.77
C LYS A 108 11.33 8.50 -9.99
N VAL A 109 11.41 9.65 -10.64
CA VAL A 109 11.81 10.92 -9.99
C VAL A 109 10.85 11.31 -8.86
N LEU A 110 9.54 11.19 -9.09
CA LEU A 110 8.54 11.46 -8.06
C LEU A 110 8.67 10.50 -6.88
N SER A 111 8.85 9.20 -7.14
CA SER A 111 9.06 8.19 -6.11
C SER A 111 10.29 8.49 -5.26
N ALA A 112 11.43 8.82 -5.89
CA ALA A 112 12.65 9.22 -5.21
C ALA A 112 12.42 10.44 -4.30
N SER A 113 11.71 11.46 -4.80
CA SER A 113 11.37 12.66 -4.01
C SER A 113 10.49 12.34 -2.78
N LEU A 114 9.50 11.44 -2.93
CA LEU A 114 8.63 11.04 -1.83
C LEU A 114 9.36 10.21 -0.77
N ILE A 115 10.31 9.36 -1.19
CA ILE A 115 11.20 8.61 -0.29
C ILE A 115 12.12 9.57 0.47
N GLU A 116 12.73 10.54 -0.22
CA GLU A 116 13.62 11.55 0.37
C GLU A 116 12.91 12.39 1.44
N LYS A 117 11.67 12.81 1.16
CA LYS A 117 10.81 13.54 2.12
C LYS A 117 10.28 12.66 3.26
N LYS A 118 10.58 11.36 3.28
CA LYS A 118 10.07 10.37 4.23
C LYS A 118 8.53 10.24 4.23
N TRP A 119 7.87 10.67 3.16
CA TRP A 119 6.42 10.55 2.98
C TRP A 119 6.02 9.14 2.55
N MET A 120 6.92 8.43 1.86
CA MET A 120 6.78 7.02 1.52
C MET A 120 7.90 6.17 2.16
N PRO A 121 7.57 4.99 2.66
CA PRO A 121 6.22 4.46 2.92
C PRO A 121 5.45 5.31 3.93
N ILE A 122 4.11 5.30 3.86
CA ILE A 122 3.25 6.10 4.75
C ILE A 122 3.40 5.68 6.21
N LEU A 123 3.21 6.63 7.14
CA LEU A 123 3.45 6.40 8.56
C LEU A 123 2.61 5.25 9.13
N THR A 124 1.33 5.19 8.79
CA THR A 124 0.41 4.16 9.27
C THR A 124 0.83 2.75 8.87
N TYR A 125 1.36 2.58 7.66
CA TYR A 125 1.93 1.32 7.21
C TYR A 125 3.19 0.95 8.01
N LYS A 126 4.14 1.87 8.17
CA LYS A 126 5.38 1.67 8.94
C LYS A 126 5.16 1.34 10.42
N ILE A 127 4.02 1.72 11.03
CA ILE A 127 3.72 1.41 12.42
C ILE A 127 3.52 -0.10 12.59
N ILE A 128 2.77 -0.72 11.67
CA ILE A 128 2.40 -2.13 11.74
C ILE A 128 3.45 -3.02 11.05
N HIS A 129 3.96 -2.59 9.90
CA HIS A 129 4.94 -3.31 9.08
C HIS A 129 6.36 -2.80 9.36
N LYS A 130 7.05 -3.44 10.30
CA LYS A 130 8.40 -3.02 10.72
C LYS A 130 9.42 -3.18 9.60
N GLU A 131 9.24 -4.19 8.76
CA GLU A 131 10.05 -4.51 7.57
C GLU A 131 10.03 -3.39 6.52
N SER A 132 8.97 -2.58 6.50
CA SER A 132 8.85 -1.45 5.57
C SER A 132 9.58 -0.18 6.02
N ARG A 133 10.20 -0.22 7.20
CA ARG A 133 10.91 0.93 7.76
C ARG A 133 12.30 1.04 7.14
N LEU A 134 12.41 1.94 6.19
CA LEU A 134 13.71 2.24 5.58
C LEU A 134 14.58 3.07 6.53
N ASN A 135 15.83 2.64 6.75
CA ASN A 135 16.86 3.49 7.35
C ASN A 135 17.41 4.49 6.33
N ASP A 136 18.32 5.38 6.73
CA ASP A 136 18.80 6.45 5.84
C ASP A 136 19.71 5.88 4.72
N GLU A 137 20.45 4.80 4.95
CA GLU A 137 21.26 4.10 3.93
C GLU A 137 20.38 3.43 2.87
N GLN A 138 19.33 2.72 3.32
CA GLN A 138 18.36 2.09 2.43
C GLN A 138 17.59 3.13 1.58
N ARG A 139 17.28 4.30 2.17
CA ARG A 139 16.68 5.40 1.42
C ARG A 139 17.61 5.93 0.35
N ALA A 140 18.88 6.18 0.71
CA ALA A 140 19.87 6.66 -0.23
C ALA A 140 20.03 5.66 -1.40
N LEU A 141 20.12 4.37 -1.11
CA LEU A 141 20.22 3.31 -2.12
C LEU A 141 19.02 3.33 -3.09
N LEU A 142 17.80 3.40 -2.56
CA LEU A 142 16.59 3.46 -3.39
C LEU A 142 16.53 4.73 -4.23
N ILE A 143 16.86 5.89 -3.64
CA ILE A 143 16.88 7.19 -4.34
C ILE A 143 17.90 7.19 -5.47
N ASP A 144 19.10 6.70 -5.21
CA ASP A 144 20.19 6.64 -6.20
C ASP A 144 19.82 5.71 -7.37
N TRP A 145 19.17 4.59 -7.09
CA TRP A 145 18.72 3.67 -8.12
C TRP A 145 17.56 4.24 -8.95
N LEU A 146 16.58 4.89 -8.31
CA LEU A 146 15.43 5.50 -9.00
C LEU A 146 15.81 6.71 -9.87
N LYS A 147 16.94 7.35 -9.62
CA LYS A 147 17.42 8.51 -10.40
C LYS A 147 18.33 8.13 -11.58
N LYS A 148 18.60 6.85 -11.77
CA LYS A 148 19.35 6.34 -12.94
C LYS A 148 18.43 6.14 -14.13
#